data_73239b6b6cca33118d6a50901c52ebde
#
_entry.id   73239b6b6cca33118d6a50901c52ebde
#
_cell.length_a   1.000
_cell.length_b   1.000
_cell.length_c   1.000
_cell.angle_alpha   90.00
_cell.angle_beta   90.00
_cell.angle_gamma   90.00
#
_symmetry.space_group_name_H-M   'P 1'
#
loop_
_entity.id
_entity.type
_entity.pdbx_description
1 polymer ?
#
loop_
_entity_poly.entity_id
_entity_poly.type
_entity_poly.pdbx_seq_one_letter_code
_entity_poly.pdbx_strand_id
1 'polypeptide(L)'
;VVLATTRMNKILEYDMENLSVTVQPGVLLQNLADDAAAKGLLYPPDPGEKFATLGGNVSTNAGGMRAVKYGCTRDYVRAMTVVLPTGEIVKLGATVSKTSSGYSLLNLMIGSEGTLGIITELTLKVIPAPKSVISLIIPYENLEDCIATVPQFFMHHLAPQALEFMEKEVVMDTEKFLGKQVYPKELEGTEIGAYLLATFDGNSEEQLEDIIEQASEVVLEAGAIDVLVADTPALKKDAWAVRGALLEAIEADTVLLDECDVVVPTNKIAEFLT
;
A
#
# COMPACT_ATOMS: atom_id res chain seq x y z
N VAL A 1 -9.38 -26.78 -16.41
CA VAL A 1 -10.05 -26.99 -15.12
C VAL A 1 -9.75 -25.76 -14.26
N VAL A 2 -10.78 -25.16 -13.66
CA VAL A 2 -10.65 -24.03 -12.73
C VAL A 2 -10.86 -24.55 -11.32
N LEU A 3 -9.94 -24.26 -10.40
CA LEU A 3 -10.06 -24.53 -8.97
C LEU A 3 -10.37 -23.23 -8.23
N ALA A 4 -11.59 -23.13 -7.71
CA ALA A 4 -11.99 -21.95 -6.93
C ALA A 4 -11.76 -22.18 -5.43
N THR A 5 -11.03 -21.28 -4.79
CA THR A 5 -10.76 -21.31 -3.32
C THR A 5 -11.77 -20.50 -2.50
N THR A 6 -12.80 -19.95 -3.14
CA THR A 6 -13.80 -19.05 -2.52
C THR A 6 -14.53 -19.65 -1.31
N ARG A 7 -14.63 -20.99 -1.23
CA ARG A 7 -15.21 -21.69 -0.08
C ARG A 7 -14.24 -21.85 1.10
N MET A 8 -12.95 -21.60 0.90
CA MET A 8 -11.90 -21.61 1.93
C MET A 8 -11.65 -20.18 2.39
N ASN A 9 -12.62 -19.59 3.08
CA ASN A 9 -12.69 -18.16 3.38
C ASN A 9 -12.80 -17.83 4.87
N LYS A 10 -12.26 -18.70 5.73
CA LYS A 10 -12.32 -18.50 7.19
C LYS A 10 -11.03 -17.92 7.73
N ILE A 11 -11.16 -16.93 8.62
CA ILE A 11 -10.13 -16.57 9.59
C ILE A 11 -10.20 -17.64 10.69
N LEU A 12 -9.10 -18.38 10.87
CA LEU A 12 -9.09 -19.56 11.71
C LEU A 12 -8.71 -19.23 13.15
N GLU A 13 -7.62 -18.49 13.34
CA GLU A 13 -7.07 -18.23 14.67
C GLU A 13 -6.21 -16.95 14.67
N TYR A 14 -6.26 -16.21 15.77
CA TYR A 14 -5.29 -15.17 16.11
C TYR A 14 -4.39 -15.64 17.22
N ASP A 15 -3.09 -15.57 17.01
CA ASP A 15 -2.08 -15.72 18.04
C ASP A 15 -1.59 -14.32 18.44
N MET A 16 -2.16 -13.80 19.54
CA MET A 16 -1.87 -12.44 20.01
C MET A 16 -0.46 -12.32 20.60
N GLU A 17 0.11 -13.41 21.11
CA GLU A 17 1.46 -13.41 21.68
C GLU A 17 2.52 -13.36 20.58
N ASN A 18 2.29 -14.06 19.48
CA ASN A 18 3.19 -14.07 18.32
C ASN A 18 2.82 -13.05 17.24
N LEU A 19 1.77 -12.24 17.45
CA LEU A 19 1.26 -11.25 16.51
C LEU A 19 1.08 -11.86 15.12
N SER A 20 0.27 -12.90 15.05
CA SER A 20 -0.04 -13.59 13.80
C SER A 20 -1.50 -14.00 13.71
N VAL A 21 -1.95 -14.20 12.48
CA VAL A 21 -3.29 -14.69 12.17
C VAL A 21 -3.18 -15.84 11.18
N THR A 22 -3.90 -16.93 11.44
CA THR A 22 -4.01 -18.06 10.51
C THR A 22 -5.33 -17.96 9.75
N VAL A 23 -5.25 -18.01 8.43
CA VAL A 23 -6.38 -17.82 7.52
C VAL A 23 -6.39 -18.83 6.39
N GLN A 24 -7.55 -19.03 5.80
CA GLN A 24 -7.70 -19.75 4.55
C GLN A 24 -7.47 -18.82 3.34
N PRO A 25 -7.03 -19.33 2.18
CA PRO A 25 -6.60 -18.50 1.04
C PRO A 25 -7.71 -17.67 0.40
N GLY A 26 -8.97 -18.06 0.53
CA GLY A 26 -10.13 -17.35 -0.02
C GLY A 26 -10.66 -16.22 0.88
N VAL A 27 -10.03 -15.92 2.01
CA VAL A 27 -10.36 -14.74 2.82
C VAL A 27 -10.05 -13.49 2.01
N LEU A 28 -11.00 -12.55 1.95
CA LEU A 28 -10.80 -11.26 1.29
C LEU A 28 -9.90 -10.34 2.13
N LEU A 29 -9.06 -9.57 1.46
CA LEU A 29 -8.18 -8.59 2.12
C LEU A 29 -8.95 -7.66 3.06
N GLN A 30 -10.07 -7.10 2.59
CA GLN A 30 -10.89 -6.20 3.41
C GLN A 30 -11.43 -6.89 4.66
N ASN A 31 -11.87 -8.14 4.54
CA ASN A 31 -12.42 -8.88 5.69
C ASN A 31 -11.34 -9.12 6.76
N LEU A 32 -10.09 -9.42 6.35
CA LEU A 32 -8.99 -9.53 7.31
C LEU A 32 -8.65 -8.17 7.92
N ALA A 33 -8.63 -7.10 7.13
CA ALA A 33 -8.31 -5.75 7.60
C ALA A 33 -9.32 -5.30 8.68
N ASP A 34 -10.62 -5.47 8.42
CA ASP A 34 -11.69 -5.10 9.35
C ASP A 34 -11.65 -5.93 10.64
N ASP A 35 -11.45 -7.26 10.52
CA ASP A 35 -11.40 -8.15 11.66
C ASP A 35 -10.15 -7.92 12.53
N ALA A 36 -8.99 -7.64 11.93
CA ALA A 36 -7.77 -7.26 12.63
C ALA A 36 -7.93 -5.90 13.33
N ALA A 37 -8.49 -4.90 12.64
CA ALA A 37 -8.74 -3.57 13.22
C ALA A 37 -9.66 -3.64 14.45
N ALA A 38 -10.70 -4.48 14.43
CA ALA A 38 -11.58 -4.71 15.56
C ALA A 38 -10.85 -5.28 16.80
N LYS A 39 -9.65 -5.83 16.61
CA LYS A 39 -8.76 -6.38 17.67
C LYS A 39 -7.58 -5.45 18.00
N GLY A 40 -7.56 -4.23 17.44
CA GLY A 40 -6.46 -3.28 17.63
C GLY A 40 -5.19 -3.66 16.87
N LEU A 41 -5.33 -4.47 15.82
CA LEU A 41 -4.24 -4.94 14.97
C LEU A 41 -4.34 -4.34 13.57
N LEU A 42 -3.21 -4.32 12.86
CA LEU A 42 -3.11 -3.95 11.45
C LEU A 42 -2.46 -5.12 10.67
N TYR A 43 -3.07 -5.49 9.55
CA TYR A 43 -2.40 -6.24 8.48
C TYR A 43 -1.89 -5.21 7.46
N PRO A 44 -0.57 -4.94 7.42
CA PRO A 44 -0.05 -3.79 6.68
C PRO A 44 -0.13 -3.86 5.16
N PRO A 45 0.06 -5.00 4.47
CA PRO A 45 -0.05 -5.04 3.02
C PRO A 45 -1.41 -4.53 2.55
N ASP A 46 -1.39 -3.55 1.63
CA ASP A 46 -2.58 -2.83 1.18
C ASP A 46 -2.58 -2.67 -0.35
N PRO A 47 -2.65 -3.75 -1.12
CA PRO A 47 -2.88 -3.66 -2.56
C PRO A 47 -4.22 -2.98 -2.86
N GLY A 48 -4.31 -2.29 -3.99
CA GLY A 48 -5.47 -1.48 -4.36
C GLY A 48 -6.78 -2.26 -4.37
N GLU A 49 -6.77 -3.52 -4.83
CA GLU A 49 -7.95 -4.37 -4.90
C GLU A 49 -8.33 -4.94 -3.50
N LYS A 50 -9.35 -4.36 -2.91
CA LYS A 50 -9.82 -4.74 -1.56
C LYS A 50 -10.55 -6.07 -1.50
N PHE A 51 -11.11 -6.51 -2.62
CA PHE A 51 -11.81 -7.79 -2.76
C PHE A 51 -10.88 -8.91 -3.24
N ALA A 52 -9.59 -8.64 -3.41
CA ALA A 52 -8.60 -9.68 -3.66
C ALA A 52 -8.56 -10.69 -2.50
N THR A 53 -8.30 -11.94 -2.82
CA THR A 53 -8.13 -12.99 -1.80
C THR A 53 -6.70 -13.00 -1.28
N LEU A 54 -6.51 -13.35 0.00
CA LEU A 54 -5.18 -13.45 0.60
C LEU A 54 -4.29 -14.47 -0.10
N GLY A 55 -4.85 -15.59 -0.56
CA GLY A 55 -4.13 -16.58 -1.36
C GLY A 55 -3.66 -16.01 -2.71
N GLY A 56 -4.48 -15.16 -3.35
CA GLY A 56 -4.12 -14.42 -4.55
C GLY A 56 -2.99 -13.43 -4.28
N ASN A 57 -3.12 -12.61 -3.24
CA ASN A 57 -2.09 -11.64 -2.84
C ASN A 57 -0.74 -12.31 -2.54
N VAL A 58 -0.73 -13.49 -1.92
CA VAL A 58 0.49 -14.26 -1.68
C VAL A 58 1.03 -14.84 -2.99
N SER A 59 0.16 -15.36 -3.85
CA SER A 59 0.56 -15.95 -5.12
C SER A 59 1.18 -14.95 -6.08
N THR A 60 0.74 -13.68 -6.06
CA THR A 60 1.31 -12.59 -6.87
C THR A 60 2.39 -11.79 -6.12
N ASN A 61 2.58 -12.03 -4.82
CA ASN A 61 3.37 -11.17 -3.94
C ASN A 61 2.92 -9.71 -4.02
N ALA A 62 1.63 -9.48 -3.89
CA ALA A 62 1.02 -8.16 -4.09
C ALA A 62 1.68 -7.08 -3.21
N GLY A 63 2.00 -5.95 -3.84
CA GLY A 63 2.50 -4.74 -3.19
C GLY A 63 1.38 -3.88 -2.65
N GLY A 64 1.51 -2.56 -2.77
CA GLY A 64 0.47 -1.60 -2.43
C GLY A 64 1.02 -0.31 -1.85
N MET A 65 0.13 0.63 -1.58
CA MET A 65 0.46 2.01 -1.20
C MET A 65 1.29 2.11 0.09
N ARG A 66 1.18 1.13 1.00
CA ARG A 66 1.96 1.11 2.25
C ARG A 66 3.31 0.41 2.13
N ALA A 67 3.69 -0.05 0.94
CA ALA A 67 4.91 -0.81 0.75
C ALA A 67 6.18 -0.01 1.07
N VAL A 68 6.15 1.30 0.91
CA VAL A 68 7.26 2.20 1.21
C VAL A 68 7.73 2.10 2.67
N LYS A 69 6.83 1.87 3.63
CA LYS A 69 7.13 1.67 5.04
C LYS A 69 7.12 0.21 5.45
N TYR A 70 6.11 -0.50 5.00
CA TYR A 70 5.79 -1.80 5.55
C TYR A 70 6.23 -2.98 4.68
N GLY A 71 6.62 -2.73 3.42
CA GLY A 71 6.96 -3.82 2.50
C GLY A 71 5.74 -4.46 1.84
N CYS A 72 5.96 -5.58 1.16
CA CYS A 72 4.97 -6.29 0.37
C CYS A 72 4.34 -7.45 1.17
N THR A 73 3.44 -8.17 0.54
CA THR A 73 2.81 -9.39 1.09
C THR A 73 3.85 -10.39 1.60
N ARG A 74 4.96 -10.59 0.90
CA ARG A 74 6.06 -11.48 1.28
C ARG A 74 6.57 -11.26 2.71
N ASP A 75 6.67 -10.01 3.13
CA ASP A 75 7.24 -9.61 4.42
C ASP A 75 6.33 -9.99 5.60
N TYR A 76 5.10 -10.38 5.28
CA TYR A 76 4.07 -10.73 6.27
C TYR A 76 3.69 -12.21 6.27
N VAL A 77 4.13 -13.01 5.31
CA VAL A 77 3.86 -14.45 5.32
C VAL A 77 4.89 -15.14 6.21
N ARG A 78 4.43 -15.77 7.29
CA ARG A 78 5.27 -16.56 8.21
C ARG A 78 5.28 -18.04 7.89
N ALA A 79 4.11 -18.59 7.54
CA ALA A 79 3.97 -20.00 7.19
C ALA A 79 2.82 -20.18 6.20
N MET A 80 2.84 -21.29 5.50
CA MET A 80 1.73 -21.74 4.64
C MET A 80 1.63 -23.26 4.57
N THR A 81 0.44 -23.74 4.31
CA THR A 81 0.17 -25.13 3.91
C THR A 81 -0.13 -25.14 2.41
N VAL A 82 0.57 -25.98 1.66
CA VAL A 82 0.49 -26.06 0.20
C VAL A 82 0.27 -27.51 -0.24
N VAL A 83 -0.59 -27.70 -1.22
CA VAL A 83 -0.72 -28.96 -1.96
C VAL A 83 0.15 -28.87 -3.21
N LEU A 84 1.15 -29.74 -3.31
CA LEU A 84 2.06 -29.81 -4.44
C LEU A 84 1.41 -30.49 -5.66
N PRO A 85 1.95 -30.35 -6.87
CA PRO A 85 1.45 -31.04 -8.07
C PRO A 85 1.44 -32.57 -7.94
N THR A 86 2.26 -33.14 -7.05
CA THR A 86 2.25 -34.58 -6.71
C THR A 86 1.07 -35.00 -5.85
N GLY A 87 0.31 -34.04 -5.30
CA GLY A 87 -0.77 -34.30 -4.33
C GLY A 87 -0.27 -34.32 -2.86
N GLU A 88 1.01 -34.17 -2.63
CA GLU A 88 1.57 -34.08 -1.27
C GLU A 88 1.19 -32.77 -0.62
N ILE A 89 0.85 -32.82 0.69
CA ILE A 89 0.56 -31.65 1.51
C ILE A 89 1.82 -31.33 2.31
N VAL A 90 2.34 -30.13 2.11
CA VAL A 90 3.54 -29.67 2.80
C VAL A 90 3.25 -28.41 3.63
N LYS A 91 3.91 -28.31 4.79
CA LYS A 91 3.92 -27.09 5.60
C LYS A 91 5.26 -26.40 5.40
N LEU A 92 5.23 -25.13 5.04
CA LEU A 92 6.40 -24.30 4.77
C LEU A 92 6.43 -23.14 5.76
N GLY A 93 7.63 -22.78 6.25
CA GLY A 93 7.78 -21.74 7.25
C GLY A 93 7.41 -22.18 8.66
N ALA A 94 7.32 -21.23 9.57
CA ALA A 94 6.94 -21.43 10.98
C ALA A 94 6.48 -20.10 11.60
N THR A 95 5.77 -20.15 12.73
CA THR A 95 5.30 -18.97 13.48
C THR A 95 6.44 -18.35 14.29
N VAL A 96 7.60 -18.16 13.68
CA VAL A 96 8.76 -17.53 14.30
C VAL A 96 9.05 -16.17 13.68
N SER A 97 9.60 -15.27 14.46
CA SER A 97 9.95 -13.93 13.98
C SER A 97 11.18 -13.88 13.07
N LYS A 98 12.04 -14.89 13.16
CA LYS A 98 13.29 -14.96 12.41
C LYS A 98 13.63 -16.40 12.07
N THR A 99 14.02 -16.64 10.84
CA THR A 99 14.69 -17.87 10.40
C THR A 99 15.85 -17.55 9.48
N SER A 100 16.98 -18.25 9.68
CA SER A 100 18.18 -18.14 8.84
C SER A 100 18.68 -19.50 8.38
N SER A 101 17.87 -20.55 8.53
CA SER A 101 18.24 -21.93 8.26
C SER A 101 17.81 -22.36 6.86
N GLY A 102 18.79 -22.70 6.01
CA GLY A 102 18.59 -23.31 4.70
C GLY A 102 17.92 -22.41 3.66
N TYR A 103 17.45 -23.02 2.57
CA TYR A 103 16.69 -22.35 1.53
C TYR A 103 15.26 -22.06 2.00
N SER A 104 14.75 -20.87 1.68
CA SER A 104 13.36 -20.51 1.97
C SER A 104 12.41 -21.01 0.89
N LEU A 105 11.91 -22.22 1.05
CA LEU A 105 10.86 -22.75 0.19
C LEU A 105 9.55 -21.96 0.31
N LEU A 106 9.32 -21.34 1.47
CA LEU A 106 8.23 -20.39 1.69
C LEU A 106 8.31 -19.24 0.68
N ASN A 107 9.48 -18.59 0.58
CA ASN A 107 9.67 -17.48 -0.36
C ASN A 107 9.65 -17.90 -1.83
N LEU A 108 9.94 -19.15 -2.12
CA LEU A 108 9.81 -19.70 -3.48
C LEU A 108 8.33 -19.77 -3.92
N MET A 109 7.43 -20.09 -2.98
CA MET A 109 6.00 -20.20 -3.26
C MET A 109 5.33 -18.81 -3.39
N ILE A 110 5.84 -17.80 -2.70
CA ILE A 110 5.31 -16.43 -2.75
C ILE A 110 5.70 -15.79 -4.10
N GLY A 111 4.70 -15.32 -4.85
CA GLY A 111 4.91 -14.77 -6.19
C GLY A 111 5.02 -15.86 -7.28
N SER A 112 4.69 -17.11 -6.97
CA SER A 112 4.72 -18.21 -7.93
C SER A 112 3.49 -18.28 -8.86
N GLU A 113 2.49 -17.43 -8.63
CA GLU A 113 1.24 -17.36 -9.40
C GLU A 113 0.51 -18.71 -9.51
N GLY A 114 0.60 -19.54 -8.46
CA GLY A 114 -0.03 -20.86 -8.41
C GLY A 114 0.66 -21.94 -9.25
N THR A 115 1.82 -21.64 -9.85
CA THR A 115 2.54 -22.60 -10.73
C THR A 115 3.25 -23.72 -9.99
N LEU A 116 3.54 -23.53 -8.69
CA LEU A 116 4.29 -24.48 -7.87
C LEU A 116 3.41 -25.29 -6.90
N GLY A 117 2.19 -24.85 -6.65
CA GLY A 117 1.27 -25.54 -5.75
C GLY A 117 0.05 -24.70 -5.40
N ILE A 118 -0.87 -25.32 -4.66
CA ILE A 118 -2.12 -24.70 -4.25
C ILE A 118 -2.05 -24.39 -2.76
N ILE A 119 -2.13 -23.12 -2.40
CA ILE A 119 -2.13 -22.66 -1.01
C ILE A 119 -3.50 -22.99 -0.40
N THR A 120 -3.50 -23.65 0.77
CA THR A 120 -4.71 -24.01 1.50
C THR A 120 -4.84 -23.36 2.87
N GLU A 121 -3.73 -22.86 3.42
CA GLU A 121 -3.68 -22.16 4.70
C GLU A 121 -2.50 -21.19 4.72
N LEU A 122 -2.66 -20.06 5.36
CA LEU A 122 -1.65 -19.02 5.51
C LEU A 122 -1.57 -18.60 6.97
N THR A 123 -0.36 -18.48 7.51
CA THR A 123 -0.10 -17.78 8.77
C THR A 123 0.59 -16.44 8.43
N LEU A 124 -0.12 -15.36 8.70
CA LEU A 124 0.27 -14.00 8.37
C LEU A 124 0.68 -13.23 9.63
N LYS A 125 1.73 -12.42 9.51
CA LYS A 125 2.12 -11.48 10.56
C LYS A 125 1.11 -10.32 10.57
N VAL A 126 0.73 -9.90 11.76
CA VAL A 126 0.02 -8.66 12.04
C VAL A 126 0.86 -7.80 12.99
N ILE A 127 0.56 -6.52 13.07
CA ILE A 127 1.22 -5.59 13.99
C ILE A 127 0.16 -4.85 14.82
N PRO A 128 0.49 -4.29 15.98
CA PRO A 128 -0.39 -3.35 16.66
C PRO A 128 -0.74 -2.19 15.72
N ALA A 129 -2.03 -1.84 15.67
CA ALA A 129 -2.46 -0.73 14.84
C ALA A 129 -1.88 0.59 15.37
N PRO A 130 -1.40 1.49 14.49
CA PRO A 130 -1.03 2.84 14.90
C PRO A 130 -2.25 3.56 15.47
N LYS A 131 -2.04 4.43 16.46
CA LYS A 131 -3.14 5.14 17.13
C LYS A 131 -3.68 6.30 16.30
N SER A 132 -2.81 6.91 15.50
CA SER A 132 -3.13 8.08 14.70
C SER A 132 -2.47 7.99 13.34
N VAL A 133 -3.12 8.57 12.33
CA VAL A 133 -2.64 8.62 10.95
C VAL A 133 -2.99 10.00 10.38
N ILE A 134 -2.04 10.65 9.71
CA ILE A 134 -2.23 11.92 9.04
C ILE A 134 -1.83 11.84 7.57
N SER A 135 -2.53 12.56 6.70
CA SER A 135 -2.15 12.69 5.29
C SER A 135 -1.88 14.15 4.95
N LEU A 136 -0.84 14.36 4.13
CA LEU A 136 -0.42 15.64 3.61
C LEU A 136 -0.61 15.63 2.10
N ILE A 137 -1.24 16.68 1.55
CA ILE A 137 -1.31 16.95 0.12
C ILE A 137 -0.26 18.03 -0.14
N ILE A 138 0.76 17.71 -0.92
CA ILE A 138 1.92 18.55 -1.16
C ILE A 138 1.96 18.89 -2.66
N PRO A 139 1.56 20.12 -3.06
CA PRO A 139 1.56 20.55 -4.44
C PRO A 139 2.94 21.04 -4.89
N TYR A 140 3.26 20.78 -6.16
CA TYR A 140 4.47 21.20 -6.87
C TYR A 140 4.14 21.86 -8.20
N GLU A 141 5.01 22.74 -8.69
CA GLU A 141 4.88 23.35 -10.02
C GLU A 141 5.05 22.32 -11.15
N ASN A 142 5.88 21.29 -10.91
CA ASN A 142 6.20 20.26 -11.89
C ASN A 142 6.42 18.90 -11.25
N LEU A 143 6.41 17.87 -12.08
CA LEU A 143 6.55 16.48 -11.65
C LEU A 143 7.97 16.13 -11.21
N GLU A 144 8.99 16.76 -11.83
CA GLU A 144 10.40 16.49 -11.54
C GLU A 144 10.74 16.85 -10.08
N ASP A 145 10.33 18.03 -9.62
CA ASP A 145 10.56 18.47 -8.23
C ASP A 145 9.77 17.61 -7.23
N CYS A 146 8.55 17.24 -7.59
CA CYS A 146 7.73 16.33 -6.80
C CYS A 146 8.45 14.99 -6.57
N ILE A 147 8.98 14.38 -7.62
CA ILE A 147 9.68 13.09 -7.55
C ILE A 147 11.03 13.25 -6.84
N ALA A 148 11.78 14.33 -7.10
CA ALA A 148 13.07 14.59 -6.48
C ALA A 148 12.98 14.76 -4.95
N THR A 149 11.81 15.13 -4.44
CA THR A 149 11.54 15.26 -3.00
C THR A 149 11.44 13.91 -2.29
N VAL A 150 11.03 12.84 -2.97
CA VAL A 150 10.80 11.53 -2.32
C VAL A 150 12.00 11.01 -1.53
N PRO A 151 13.25 11.02 -2.03
CA PRO A 151 14.41 10.59 -1.25
C PRO A 151 14.67 11.46 -0.01
N GLN A 152 14.24 12.73 -0.01
CA GLN A 152 14.51 13.65 1.09
C GLN A 152 13.80 13.22 2.38
N PHE A 153 12.60 12.63 2.29
CA PHE A 153 11.93 12.07 3.46
C PHE A 153 12.82 11.08 4.20
N PHE A 154 13.46 10.15 3.48
CA PHE A 154 14.30 9.13 4.09
C PHE A 154 15.63 9.68 4.59
N MET A 155 16.22 10.64 3.87
CA MET A 155 17.48 11.29 4.28
C MET A 155 17.30 12.09 5.57
N HIS A 156 16.10 12.60 5.82
CA HIS A 156 15.73 13.34 7.02
C HIS A 156 15.04 12.46 8.08
N HIS A 157 15.20 11.13 7.97
CA HIS A 157 14.67 10.15 8.93
C HIS A 157 13.14 10.11 9.07
N LEU A 158 12.43 10.68 8.11
CA LEU A 158 10.98 10.56 8.01
C LEU A 158 10.61 9.20 7.42
N ALA A 159 9.60 8.56 7.99
CA ALA A 159 9.14 7.24 7.59
C ALA A 159 7.66 7.26 7.18
N PRO A 160 7.34 7.81 6.00
CA PRO A 160 5.96 7.86 5.53
C PRO A 160 5.39 6.46 5.33
N GLN A 161 4.13 6.29 5.73
CA GLN A 161 3.37 5.07 5.52
C GLN A 161 3.07 4.84 4.03
N ALA A 162 2.80 5.93 3.32
CA ALA A 162 2.56 5.96 1.89
C ALA A 162 3.11 7.27 1.28
N LEU A 163 3.60 7.17 0.04
CA LEU A 163 4.04 8.29 -0.79
C LEU A 163 3.55 8.04 -2.22
N GLU A 164 2.61 8.87 -2.68
CA GLU A 164 1.99 8.72 -3.99
C GLU A 164 2.11 10.04 -4.74
N PHE A 165 2.87 10.06 -5.84
CA PHE A 165 2.88 11.20 -6.74
C PHE A 165 1.77 11.07 -7.80
N MET A 166 1.21 12.20 -8.21
CA MET A 166 0.12 12.25 -9.18
C MET A 166 0.27 13.50 -10.04
N GLU A 167 0.08 13.36 -11.33
CA GLU A 167 0.01 14.51 -12.24
C GLU A 167 -1.32 15.23 -12.11
N LYS A 168 -1.30 16.55 -12.29
CA LYS A 168 -2.48 17.42 -12.18
C LYS A 168 -3.63 16.95 -13.06
N GLU A 169 -3.34 16.67 -14.33
CA GLU A 169 -4.33 16.31 -15.33
C GLU A 169 -5.14 15.09 -14.90
N VAL A 170 -4.44 14.04 -14.46
CA VAL A 170 -5.07 12.78 -14.01
C VAL A 170 -5.89 13.00 -12.74
N VAL A 171 -5.40 13.82 -11.82
CA VAL A 171 -6.15 14.19 -10.59
C VAL A 171 -7.43 14.95 -10.96
N MET A 172 -7.34 15.93 -11.87
CA MET A 172 -8.51 16.74 -12.28
C MET A 172 -9.57 15.91 -12.99
N ASP A 173 -9.17 14.99 -13.85
CA ASP A 173 -10.10 14.08 -14.53
C ASP A 173 -10.76 13.12 -13.54
N THR A 174 -10.02 12.63 -12.56
CA THR A 174 -10.56 11.78 -11.50
C THR A 174 -11.52 12.53 -10.59
N GLU A 175 -11.21 13.78 -10.21
CA GLU A 175 -12.13 14.62 -9.44
C GLU A 175 -13.45 14.86 -10.19
N LYS A 176 -13.37 15.12 -11.50
CA LYS A 176 -14.55 15.26 -12.37
C LYS A 176 -15.35 13.96 -12.43
N PHE A 177 -14.68 12.80 -12.57
CA PHE A 177 -15.29 11.49 -12.58
C PHE A 177 -16.04 11.20 -11.27
N LEU A 178 -15.44 11.52 -10.12
CA LEU A 178 -16.02 11.33 -8.79
C LEU A 178 -17.02 12.43 -8.38
N GLY A 179 -17.07 13.55 -9.10
CA GLY A 179 -17.85 14.73 -8.70
C GLY A 179 -17.32 15.39 -7.42
N LYS A 180 -16.01 15.38 -7.20
CA LYS A 180 -15.33 15.93 -6.01
C LYS A 180 -14.36 17.03 -6.39
N GLN A 181 -13.99 17.86 -5.40
CA GLN A 181 -12.90 18.84 -5.48
C GLN A 181 -12.13 18.80 -4.17
N VAL A 182 -10.90 18.30 -4.22
CA VAL A 182 -10.05 18.04 -3.06
C VAL A 182 -8.68 18.71 -3.25
N TYR A 183 -8.15 18.63 -4.47
CA TYR A 183 -6.81 19.11 -4.80
C TYR A 183 -6.89 20.51 -5.40
N PRO A 184 -6.15 21.51 -4.87
CA PRO A 184 -6.13 22.85 -5.44
C PRO A 184 -5.48 22.83 -6.82
N LYS A 185 -5.96 23.69 -7.73
CA LYS A 185 -5.40 23.81 -9.10
C LYS A 185 -4.29 24.85 -9.19
N GLU A 186 -4.34 25.82 -8.29
CA GLU A 186 -3.38 26.90 -8.11
C GLU A 186 -3.29 27.28 -6.65
N LEU A 187 -2.16 27.79 -6.21
CA LEU A 187 -1.94 28.35 -4.89
C LEU A 187 -1.10 29.62 -5.02
N GLU A 188 -1.54 30.69 -4.35
CA GLU A 188 -0.85 31.98 -4.33
C GLU A 188 -0.47 32.54 -5.73
N GLY A 189 -1.26 32.20 -6.75
CA GLY A 189 -1.01 32.60 -8.13
C GLY A 189 -0.02 31.69 -8.89
N THR A 190 0.45 30.62 -8.26
CA THR A 190 1.31 29.59 -8.87
C THR A 190 0.46 28.42 -9.35
N GLU A 191 0.61 28.05 -10.60
CA GLU A 191 -0.06 26.88 -11.17
C GLU A 191 0.60 25.59 -10.67
N ILE A 192 -0.24 24.62 -10.26
CA ILE A 192 0.24 23.32 -9.79
C ILE A 192 0.32 22.37 -10.97
N GLY A 193 1.42 21.63 -11.12
CA GLY A 193 1.62 20.60 -12.15
C GLY A 193 1.57 19.18 -11.59
N ALA A 194 1.89 19.00 -10.30
CA ALA A 194 1.88 17.68 -9.67
C ALA A 194 1.59 17.76 -8.17
N TYR A 195 1.20 16.61 -7.60
CA TYR A 195 0.95 16.45 -6.17
C TYR A 195 1.72 15.26 -5.63
N LEU A 196 2.20 15.38 -4.39
CA LEU A 196 2.64 14.26 -3.58
C LEU A 196 1.65 14.08 -2.42
N LEU A 197 1.00 12.93 -2.36
CA LEU A 197 0.16 12.53 -1.24
C LEU A 197 1.00 11.68 -0.29
N ALA A 198 1.37 12.27 0.85
CA ALA A 198 2.16 11.60 1.88
C ALA A 198 1.28 11.23 3.07
N THR A 199 1.43 10.03 3.61
CA THR A 199 0.73 9.61 4.83
C THR A 199 1.73 9.17 5.87
N PHE A 200 1.53 9.62 7.10
CA PHE A 200 2.31 9.22 8.27
C PHE A 200 1.41 8.60 9.32
N ASP A 201 1.94 7.67 10.06
CA ASP A 201 1.30 7.05 11.21
C ASP A 201 2.15 7.20 12.47
N GLY A 202 1.49 7.26 13.61
CA GLY A 202 2.13 7.48 14.91
C GLY A 202 1.33 6.92 16.06
N ASN A 203 1.90 6.99 17.25
CA ASN A 203 1.29 6.50 18.48
C ASN A 203 0.71 7.62 19.37
N SER A 204 0.88 8.89 18.97
CA SER A 204 0.28 10.06 19.61
C SER A 204 0.08 11.19 18.60
N GLU A 205 -0.79 12.13 18.91
CA GLU A 205 -1.00 13.36 18.12
C GLU A 205 0.26 14.23 18.11
N GLU A 206 0.91 14.41 19.28
CA GLU A 206 2.16 15.16 19.41
C GLU A 206 3.25 14.62 18.47
N GLN A 207 3.40 13.29 18.38
CA GLN A 207 4.35 12.68 17.43
C GLN A 207 4.02 13.03 15.97
N LEU A 208 2.73 13.10 15.62
CA LEU A 208 2.33 13.48 14.28
C LEU A 208 2.52 14.96 13.99
N GLU A 209 2.32 15.84 14.99
CA GLU A 209 2.61 17.27 14.88
C GLU A 209 4.08 17.52 14.58
N ASP A 210 5.00 16.88 15.33
CA ASP A 210 6.44 16.93 15.07
C ASP A 210 6.80 16.43 13.66
N ILE A 211 6.16 15.36 13.21
CA ILE A 211 6.38 14.80 11.86
C ILE A 211 5.88 15.76 10.78
N ILE A 212 4.72 16.41 10.99
CA ILE A 212 4.18 17.40 10.04
C ILE A 212 5.14 18.58 9.91
N GLU A 213 5.64 19.11 11.03
CA GLU A 213 6.58 20.24 11.03
C GLU A 213 7.85 19.87 10.25
N GLN A 214 8.50 18.78 10.61
CA GLN A 214 9.72 18.30 9.93
C GLN A 214 9.47 17.99 8.43
N ALA A 215 8.37 17.32 8.12
CA ALA A 215 8.03 17.01 6.73
C ALA A 215 7.78 18.28 5.91
N SER A 216 7.10 19.27 6.50
CA SER A 216 6.84 20.56 5.85
C SER A 216 8.15 21.32 5.55
N GLU A 217 9.08 21.39 6.50
CA GLU A 217 10.39 22.00 6.26
C GLU A 217 11.11 21.33 5.10
N VAL A 218 11.19 19.99 5.12
CA VAL A 218 11.89 19.19 4.10
C VAL A 218 11.31 19.40 2.71
N VAL A 219 9.99 19.37 2.56
CA VAL A 219 9.37 19.46 1.24
C VAL A 219 9.38 20.88 0.68
N LEU A 220 9.25 21.90 1.55
CA LEU A 220 9.34 23.31 1.14
C LEU A 220 10.76 23.67 0.68
N GLU A 221 11.81 23.17 1.38
CA GLU A 221 13.19 23.31 0.93
C GLU A 221 13.46 22.58 -0.40
N ALA A 222 12.71 21.51 -0.68
CA ALA A 222 12.80 20.73 -1.91
C ALA A 222 11.92 21.25 -3.06
N GLY A 223 11.24 22.38 -2.91
CA GLY A 223 10.51 23.05 -3.98
C GLY A 223 9.00 22.85 -3.97
N ALA A 224 8.42 22.32 -2.89
CA ALA A 224 6.97 22.30 -2.74
C ALA A 224 6.40 23.73 -2.65
N ILE A 225 5.23 23.95 -3.22
CA ILE A 225 4.53 25.25 -3.15
C ILE A 225 3.98 25.46 -1.74
N ASP A 226 3.39 24.43 -1.14
CA ASP A 226 2.78 24.47 0.17
C ASP A 226 2.60 23.04 0.74
N VAL A 227 2.11 22.92 1.99
CA VAL A 227 1.74 21.65 2.62
C VAL A 227 0.34 21.74 3.19
N LEU A 228 -0.59 21.02 2.60
CA LEU A 228 -1.98 21.00 3.01
C LEU A 228 -2.25 19.76 3.88
N VAL A 229 -2.57 19.99 5.13
CA VAL A 229 -2.86 18.92 6.08
C VAL A 229 -4.31 18.45 5.89
N ALA A 230 -4.50 17.17 5.60
CA ALA A 230 -5.83 16.56 5.60
C ALA A 230 -6.23 16.25 7.06
N ASP A 231 -6.67 17.28 7.78
CA ASP A 231 -6.95 17.28 9.22
C ASP A 231 -8.29 16.64 9.58
N THR A 232 -9.23 16.56 8.63
CA THR A 232 -10.53 15.94 8.85
C THR A 232 -10.61 14.53 8.26
N PRO A 233 -11.36 13.59 8.91
CA PRO A 233 -11.61 12.27 8.32
C PRO A 233 -12.23 12.31 6.94
N ALA A 234 -13.06 13.31 6.65
CA ALA A 234 -13.69 13.50 5.35
C ALA A 234 -12.67 13.88 4.26
N LEU A 235 -11.84 14.90 4.50
CA LEU A 235 -10.82 15.34 3.57
C LEU A 235 -9.80 14.22 3.28
N LYS A 236 -9.33 13.54 4.33
CA LYS A 236 -8.44 12.40 4.19
C LYS A 236 -9.05 11.28 3.34
N LYS A 237 -10.32 10.91 3.63
CA LYS A 237 -11.03 9.91 2.84
C LYS A 237 -11.17 10.33 1.38
N ASP A 238 -11.48 11.60 1.13
CA ASP A 238 -11.69 12.11 -0.21
C ASP A 238 -10.38 12.21 -1.00
N ALA A 239 -9.28 12.63 -0.38
CA ALA A 239 -7.95 12.64 -1.01
C ALA A 239 -7.54 11.23 -1.46
N TRP A 240 -7.70 10.24 -0.59
CA TRP A 240 -7.41 8.85 -0.93
C TRP A 240 -8.41 8.23 -1.92
N ALA A 241 -9.67 8.68 -1.92
CA ALA A 241 -10.64 8.24 -2.91
C ALA A 241 -10.27 8.72 -4.32
N VAL A 242 -9.78 9.96 -4.47
CA VAL A 242 -9.25 10.46 -5.74
C VAL A 242 -8.06 9.61 -6.18
N ARG A 243 -7.06 9.39 -5.30
CA ARG A 243 -5.91 8.53 -5.64
C ARG A 243 -6.33 7.11 -6.03
N GLY A 244 -7.31 6.55 -5.34
CA GLY A 244 -7.78 5.18 -5.59
C GLY A 244 -8.55 5.00 -6.89
N ALA A 245 -9.14 6.06 -7.43
CA ALA A 245 -10.00 6.01 -8.62
C ALA A 245 -9.32 6.51 -9.90
N LEU A 246 -7.99 6.73 -9.89
CA LEU A 246 -7.25 7.23 -11.07
C LEU A 246 -7.44 6.32 -12.29
N LEU A 247 -7.32 5.02 -12.09
CA LEU A 247 -7.45 4.04 -13.18
C LEU A 247 -8.87 4.00 -13.74
N GLU A 248 -9.89 3.92 -12.86
CA GLU A 248 -11.29 3.89 -13.27
C GLU A 248 -11.71 5.17 -14.01
N ALA A 249 -11.14 6.32 -13.63
CA ALA A 249 -11.38 7.58 -14.32
C ALA A 249 -10.80 7.57 -15.74
N ILE A 250 -9.58 7.06 -15.91
CA ILE A 250 -8.94 6.91 -17.23
C ILE A 250 -9.71 5.91 -18.09
N GLU A 251 -10.10 4.77 -17.51
CA GLU A 251 -10.92 3.76 -18.22
C GLU A 251 -12.26 4.33 -18.72
N ALA A 252 -12.90 5.21 -17.93
CA ALA A 252 -14.17 5.81 -18.30
C ALA A 252 -14.08 6.74 -19.51
N ASP A 253 -12.93 7.38 -19.73
CA ASP A 253 -12.71 8.34 -20.81
C ASP A 253 -11.95 7.74 -22.03
N THR A 254 -11.48 6.49 -21.95
CA THR A 254 -10.71 5.84 -23.00
C THR A 254 -11.46 4.65 -23.62
N VAL A 255 -11.29 4.48 -24.94
CA VAL A 255 -11.87 3.34 -25.68
C VAL A 255 -10.99 2.09 -25.58
N LEU A 256 -9.70 2.27 -25.39
CA LEU A 256 -8.69 1.22 -25.27
C LEU A 256 -7.65 1.67 -24.27
N LEU A 257 -7.46 0.88 -23.22
CA LEU A 257 -6.43 1.08 -22.21
C LEU A 257 -5.50 -0.12 -22.19
N ASP A 258 -4.20 0.13 -22.08
CA ASP A 258 -3.18 -0.86 -21.77
C ASP A 258 -2.37 -0.36 -20.59
N GLU A 259 -2.27 -1.17 -19.55
CA GLU A 259 -1.58 -0.83 -18.31
C GLU A 259 -0.14 -1.35 -18.33
N CYS A 260 0.78 -0.50 -17.88
CA CYS A 260 2.16 -0.89 -17.68
C CYS A 260 2.59 -0.55 -16.24
N ASP A 261 2.62 -1.56 -15.37
CA ASP A 261 3.16 -1.44 -14.00
C ASP A 261 4.65 -1.78 -14.01
N VAL A 262 5.49 -0.77 -13.81
CA VAL A 262 6.94 -0.90 -13.86
C VAL A 262 7.59 -0.35 -12.60
N VAL A 263 8.68 -0.98 -12.18
CA VAL A 263 9.52 -0.52 -11.07
C VAL A 263 10.88 -0.07 -11.62
N VAL A 264 11.25 1.15 -11.30
CA VAL A 264 12.55 1.72 -11.65
C VAL A 264 13.26 2.22 -10.39
N PRO A 265 14.61 2.33 -10.39
CA PRO A 265 15.31 2.99 -9.29
C PRO A 265 14.78 4.40 -9.06
N THR A 266 14.61 4.82 -7.80
CA THR A 266 13.98 6.10 -7.44
C THR A 266 14.61 7.29 -8.15
N ASN A 267 15.94 7.31 -8.32
CA ASN A 267 16.65 8.36 -9.03
C ASN A 267 16.49 8.33 -10.58
N LYS A 268 15.71 7.37 -11.09
CA LYS A 268 15.43 7.20 -12.52
C LYS A 268 13.97 7.42 -12.86
N ILE A 269 13.11 7.68 -11.87
CA ILE A 269 11.67 7.85 -12.12
C ILE A 269 11.41 9.05 -13.03
N ALA A 270 11.98 10.22 -12.74
CA ALA A 270 11.79 11.41 -13.57
C ALA A 270 12.27 11.20 -15.01
N GLU A 271 13.47 10.61 -15.19
CA GLU A 271 14.01 10.28 -16.54
C GLU A 271 13.13 9.25 -17.28
N PHE A 272 12.49 8.33 -16.56
CA PHE A 272 11.64 7.32 -17.17
C PHE A 272 10.30 7.88 -17.65
N LEU A 273 9.77 8.92 -16.98
CA LEU A 273 8.49 9.55 -17.30
C LEU A 273 8.58 10.62 -18.39
N THR A 274 9.78 11.09 -18.74
CA THR A 274 10.04 12.06 -19.85
C THR A 274 10.43 11.35 -21.14
#